data_f659e31d5f33ae4b8b13638948468f8d
#
_entry.id   f659e31d5f33ae4b8b13638948468f8d
#
_cell.length_a   1.000
_cell.length_b   1.000
_cell.length_c   1.000
_cell.angle_alpha   90.00
_cell.angle_beta   90.00
_cell.angle_gamma   90.00
#
_symmetry.space_group_name_H-M   'P 1'
#
loop_
_entity.id
_entity.type
_entity.pdbx_description
1 polymer ?
#
loop_
_entity_poly.entity_id
_entity_poly.type
_entity_poly.pdbx_seq_one_letter_code
_entity_poly.pdbx_strand_id
1 'polypeptide(L)'
;MNITELRYLVAIMKWGSVSAAAKQLYAAQPNVSKALKNLEEEYGVRIFERSSTGMIPTEQGKRFIAQAQRVLQQVDELKQEAHQQRSCAELRVVLTHATYASYAAVDFLQQAARSEQLRAHIRESGAIEALDFVLRQGYHMALLRYAAEDEDYYLRYCQRHGLRQEPIMEFSYLLLTSQDSPLARRQVQNLDELNDYIEVLHGDTHLPGDESTASRWEVNPNRRIHVYERCSQFSILQNLPTAYMWSSPMPQRALEQ
;
A
#
# COMPACT_ATOMS: atom_id res chain seq x y z
N MET A 1 1.15 16.08 -26.89
CA MET A 1 0.73 15.78 -25.47
C MET A 1 1.06 16.96 -24.58
N ASN A 2 0.13 17.37 -23.70
CA ASN A 2 0.35 18.39 -22.67
C ASN A 2 -0.30 17.98 -21.33
N ILE A 3 0.05 18.68 -20.24
CA ILE A 3 -0.41 18.36 -18.89
C ILE A 3 -1.94 18.41 -18.75
N THR A 4 -2.60 19.31 -19.45
CA THR A 4 -4.06 19.45 -19.42
C THR A 4 -4.74 18.24 -20.05
N GLU A 5 -4.19 17.72 -21.16
CA GLU A 5 -4.69 16.49 -21.80
C GLU A 5 -4.56 15.28 -20.88
N LEU A 6 -3.45 15.15 -20.16
CA LEU A 6 -3.27 14.08 -19.16
C LEU A 6 -4.27 14.21 -18.00
N ARG A 7 -4.56 15.44 -17.54
CA ARG A 7 -5.59 15.66 -16.50
C ARG A 7 -6.98 15.26 -16.97
N TYR A 8 -7.31 15.59 -18.22
CA TYR A 8 -8.58 15.17 -18.82
C TYR A 8 -8.69 13.65 -18.90
N LEU A 9 -7.61 12.98 -19.31
CA LEU A 9 -7.55 11.52 -19.38
C LEU A 9 -7.82 10.85 -18.03
N VAL A 10 -7.11 11.29 -16.98
CA VAL A 10 -7.28 10.76 -15.62
C VAL A 10 -8.68 11.05 -15.07
N ALA A 11 -9.26 12.21 -15.41
CA ALA A 11 -10.62 12.55 -15.03
C ALA A 11 -11.66 11.65 -15.72
N ILE A 12 -11.49 11.32 -17.01
CA ILE A 12 -12.37 10.37 -17.71
C ILE A 12 -12.35 9.00 -17.02
N MET A 13 -11.18 8.51 -16.63
CA MET A 13 -11.03 7.27 -15.88
C MET A 13 -11.76 7.32 -14.53
N LYS A 14 -11.61 8.43 -13.79
CA LYS A 14 -12.19 8.58 -12.46
C LYS A 14 -13.72 8.70 -12.49
N TRP A 15 -14.27 9.40 -13.47
CA TRP A 15 -15.70 9.76 -13.54
C TRP A 15 -16.49 8.94 -14.56
N GLY A 16 -15.85 8.01 -15.25
CA GLY A 16 -16.47 7.05 -16.15
C GLY A 16 -17.04 7.63 -17.46
N SER A 17 -16.99 8.94 -17.68
CA SER A 17 -17.46 9.54 -18.94
C SER A 17 -16.81 10.90 -19.25
N VAL A 18 -16.72 11.23 -20.55
CA VAL A 18 -16.20 12.51 -21.03
C VAL A 18 -17.03 13.69 -20.48
N SER A 19 -18.35 13.55 -20.45
CA SER A 19 -19.25 14.60 -19.97
C SER A 19 -19.11 14.83 -18.45
N ALA A 20 -19.00 13.77 -17.67
CA ALA A 20 -18.80 13.86 -16.23
C ALA A 20 -17.42 14.45 -15.89
N ALA A 21 -16.37 14.02 -16.59
CA ALA A 21 -15.02 14.58 -16.45
C ALA A 21 -15.00 16.09 -16.79
N ALA A 22 -15.64 16.50 -17.87
CA ALA A 22 -15.72 17.90 -18.30
C ALA A 22 -16.42 18.75 -17.23
N LYS A 23 -17.54 18.28 -16.67
CA LYS A 23 -18.28 18.96 -15.60
C LYS A 23 -17.41 19.16 -14.37
N GLN A 24 -16.69 18.14 -13.93
CA GLN A 24 -15.84 18.18 -12.73
C GLN A 24 -14.61 19.08 -12.91
N LEU A 25 -14.10 19.19 -14.11
CA LEU A 25 -12.95 20.04 -14.42
C LEU A 25 -13.33 21.45 -14.89
N TYR A 26 -14.61 21.80 -14.85
CA TYR A 26 -15.14 23.07 -15.37
C TYR A 26 -14.67 23.35 -16.80
N ALA A 27 -14.56 22.29 -17.63
CA ALA A 27 -14.10 22.35 -19.01
C ALA A 27 -15.26 22.09 -19.99
N ALA A 28 -15.13 22.62 -21.20
CA ALA A 28 -16.09 22.30 -22.27
C ALA A 28 -15.90 20.84 -22.73
N GLN A 29 -16.98 20.07 -22.81
CA GLN A 29 -16.94 18.66 -23.23
C GLN A 29 -16.19 18.43 -24.55
N PRO A 30 -16.33 19.28 -25.62
CA PRO A 30 -15.56 19.13 -26.84
C PRO A 30 -14.06 19.16 -26.64
N ASN A 31 -13.56 19.96 -25.68
CA ASN A 31 -12.13 20.05 -25.39
C ASN A 31 -11.62 18.76 -24.75
N VAL A 32 -12.37 18.18 -23.82
CA VAL A 32 -12.03 16.90 -23.20
C VAL A 32 -12.06 15.76 -24.22
N SER A 33 -13.08 15.75 -25.10
CA SER A 33 -13.19 14.75 -26.17
C SER A 33 -12.04 14.86 -27.17
N LYS A 34 -11.69 16.09 -27.55
CA LYS A 34 -10.59 16.38 -28.50
C LYS A 34 -9.23 15.97 -27.88
N ALA A 35 -9.02 16.24 -26.59
CA ALA A 35 -7.80 15.87 -25.90
C ALA A 35 -7.59 14.34 -25.87
N LEU A 36 -8.66 13.57 -25.59
CA LEU A 36 -8.61 12.12 -25.65
C LEU A 36 -8.24 11.65 -27.07
N LYS A 37 -8.92 12.18 -28.08
CA LYS A 37 -8.66 11.80 -29.46
C LYS A 37 -7.21 12.13 -29.88
N ASN A 38 -6.71 13.31 -29.51
CA ASN A 38 -5.34 13.72 -29.83
C ASN A 38 -4.32 12.74 -29.17
N LEU A 39 -4.53 12.34 -27.93
CA LEU A 39 -3.65 11.37 -27.25
C LEU A 39 -3.69 10.01 -27.93
N GLU A 40 -4.87 9.50 -28.29
CA GLU A 40 -5.02 8.23 -28.98
C GLU A 40 -4.37 8.25 -30.38
N GLU A 41 -4.50 9.35 -31.12
CA GLU A 41 -3.88 9.53 -32.44
C GLU A 41 -2.35 9.70 -32.35
N GLU A 42 -1.86 10.51 -31.39
CA GLU A 42 -0.42 10.80 -31.22
C GLU A 42 0.37 9.53 -30.85
N TYR A 43 -0.22 8.67 -30.01
CA TYR A 43 0.46 7.46 -29.53
C TYR A 43 0.03 6.18 -30.26
N GLY A 44 -0.94 6.27 -31.16
CA GLY A 44 -1.43 5.10 -31.92
C GLY A 44 -2.10 4.04 -31.04
N VAL A 45 -2.65 4.43 -29.87
CA VAL A 45 -3.26 3.52 -28.91
C VAL A 45 -4.71 3.90 -28.66
N ARG A 46 -5.57 2.90 -28.50
CA ARG A 46 -6.93 3.12 -28.05
C ARG A 46 -6.94 3.05 -26.52
N ILE A 47 -7.21 4.20 -25.88
CA ILE A 47 -7.13 4.29 -24.42
C ILE A 47 -8.46 3.87 -23.78
N PHE A 48 -9.60 4.27 -24.37
CA PHE A 48 -10.91 3.89 -23.87
C PHE A 48 -11.79 3.26 -24.96
N GLU A 49 -12.69 2.39 -24.50
CA GLU A 49 -13.81 1.88 -25.27
C GLU A 49 -15.13 2.39 -24.70
N ARG A 50 -16.09 2.63 -25.58
CA ARG A 50 -17.45 3.00 -25.17
C ARG A 50 -18.25 1.75 -24.87
N SER A 51 -18.87 1.71 -23.70
CA SER A 51 -19.81 0.66 -23.31
C SER A 51 -21.16 1.26 -22.90
N SER A 52 -22.14 0.40 -22.67
CA SER A 52 -23.45 0.80 -22.11
C SER A 52 -23.34 1.45 -20.72
N THR A 53 -22.25 1.16 -19.99
CA THR A 53 -21.96 1.68 -18.64
C THR A 53 -21.04 2.90 -18.65
N GLY A 54 -20.54 3.33 -19.80
CA GLY A 54 -19.66 4.50 -19.93
C GLY A 54 -18.34 4.21 -20.65
N MET A 55 -17.30 4.94 -20.29
CA MET A 55 -15.94 4.80 -20.85
C MET A 55 -15.15 3.81 -20.03
N ILE A 56 -14.75 2.68 -20.64
CA ILE A 56 -13.95 1.62 -19.99
C ILE A 56 -12.54 1.66 -20.59
N PRO A 57 -11.48 1.69 -19.76
CA PRO A 57 -10.11 1.67 -20.27
C PRO A 57 -9.76 0.30 -20.87
N THR A 58 -9.08 0.30 -22.01
CA THR A 58 -8.48 -0.91 -22.60
C THR A 58 -7.28 -1.35 -21.75
N GLU A 59 -6.73 -2.54 -21.99
CA GLU A 59 -5.50 -2.99 -21.30
C GLU A 59 -4.30 -2.07 -21.57
N GLN A 60 -4.17 -1.58 -22.81
CA GLN A 60 -3.18 -0.57 -23.17
C GLN A 60 -3.51 0.78 -22.49
N GLY A 61 -4.79 1.13 -22.44
CA GLY A 61 -5.29 2.33 -21.79
C GLY A 61 -5.00 2.37 -20.29
N LYS A 62 -5.18 1.26 -19.57
CA LYS A 62 -4.82 1.15 -18.14
C LYS A 62 -3.35 1.48 -17.90
N ARG A 63 -2.46 0.93 -18.74
CA ARG A 63 -1.01 1.19 -18.64
C ARG A 63 -0.69 2.66 -18.96
N PHE A 64 -1.31 3.21 -20.00
CA PHE A 64 -1.12 4.62 -20.38
C PHE A 64 -1.62 5.57 -19.29
N ILE A 65 -2.80 5.32 -18.71
CA ILE A 65 -3.38 6.11 -17.62
C ILE A 65 -2.49 6.05 -16.36
N ALA A 66 -1.96 4.89 -16.01
CA ALA A 66 -1.03 4.77 -14.89
C ALA A 66 0.25 5.62 -15.08
N GLN A 67 0.80 5.66 -16.31
CA GLN A 67 1.93 6.54 -16.61
C GLN A 67 1.54 8.03 -16.58
N ALA A 68 0.37 8.37 -17.10
CA ALA A 68 -0.17 9.73 -17.06
C ALA A 68 -0.33 10.24 -15.60
N GLN A 69 -0.81 9.38 -14.71
CA GLN A 69 -0.91 9.70 -13.28
C GLN A 69 0.46 9.97 -12.65
N ARG A 70 1.49 9.20 -12.99
CA ARG A 70 2.86 9.42 -12.52
C ARG A 70 3.42 10.77 -12.98
N VAL A 71 3.23 11.11 -14.25
CA VAL A 71 3.67 12.40 -14.79
C VAL A 71 2.96 13.56 -14.09
N LEU A 72 1.65 13.46 -13.86
CA LEU A 72 0.89 14.49 -13.15
C LEU A 72 1.37 14.65 -11.71
N GLN A 73 1.71 13.57 -11.05
CA GLN A 73 2.26 13.60 -9.70
C GLN A 73 3.62 14.32 -9.68
N GLN A 74 4.53 14.01 -10.61
CA GLN A 74 5.81 14.71 -10.71
C GLN A 74 5.65 16.22 -10.97
N VAL A 75 4.66 16.60 -11.77
CA VAL A 75 4.32 18.02 -11.99
C VAL A 75 3.83 18.70 -10.70
N ASP A 76 3.02 17.99 -9.92
CA ASP A 76 2.51 18.55 -8.66
C ASP A 76 3.63 18.61 -7.60
N GLU A 77 4.56 17.65 -7.57
CA GLU A 77 5.79 17.68 -6.76
C GLU A 77 6.68 18.88 -7.14
N LEU A 78 6.92 19.10 -8.43
CA LEU A 78 7.68 20.27 -8.92
C LEU A 78 7.05 21.60 -8.49
N LYS A 79 5.72 21.69 -8.52
CA LYS A 79 5.02 22.90 -8.03
C LYS A 79 5.17 23.07 -6.53
N GLN A 80 5.12 21.97 -5.78
CA GLN A 80 5.32 21.99 -4.34
C GLN A 80 6.74 22.45 -4.01
N GLU A 81 7.76 21.92 -4.67
CA GLU A 81 9.15 22.36 -4.52
C GLU A 81 9.32 23.85 -4.84
N ALA A 82 8.73 24.32 -5.93
CA ALA A 82 8.77 25.74 -6.31
C ALA A 82 8.07 26.67 -5.29
N HIS A 83 7.10 26.15 -4.52
CA HIS A 83 6.39 26.89 -3.47
C HIS A 83 7.02 26.70 -2.08
N GLN A 84 7.94 25.74 -1.91
CA GLN A 84 8.62 25.39 -0.66
C GLN A 84 9.74 26.36 -0.23
N GLN A 85 9.79 27.58 -0.75
CA GLN A 85 10.62 28.62 -0.11
C GLN A 85 10.15 29.02 1.31
N ARG A 86 9.12 28.38 1.85
CA ARG A 86 8.76 28.42 3.28
C ARG A 86 8.77 27.00 3.82
N SER A 87 9.80 26.69 4.58
CA SER A 87 10.12 25.39 5.18
C SER A 87 8.99 24.82 6.03
N CYS A 88 8.06 24.09 5.40
CA CYS A 88 7.24 23.14 6.11
C CYS A 88 7.91 21.78 5.93
N ALA A 89 8.42 21.18 6.99
CA ALA A 89 8.96 19.84 6.93
C ALA A 89 7.79 18.87 6.65
N GLU A 90 7.71 18.40 5.42
CA GLU A 90 6.75 17.36 5.04
C GLU A 90 7.44 16.01 5.15
N LEU A 91 6.86 15.09 5.92
CA LEU A 91 7.32 13.72 6.09
C LEU A 91 6.38 12.76 5.38
N ARG A 92 6.90 11.97 4.43
CA ARG A 92 6.17 10.90 3.73
C ARG A 92 6.84 9.57 4.02
N VAL A 93 6.15 8.71 4.75
CA VAL A 93 6.70 7.42 5.21
C VAL A 93 5.74 6.30 4.89
N VAL A 94 6.27 5.18 4.41
CA VAL A 94 5.54 3.93 4.30
C VAL A 94 5.95 3.00 5.43
N LEU A 95 4.99 2.46 6.16
CA LEU A 95 5.20 1.51 7.24
C LEU A 95 4.79 0.12 6.78
N THR A 96 5.47 -0.88 7.30
CA THR A 96 4.98 -2.26 7.20
C THR A 96 3.76 -2.47 8.11
N HIS A 97 2.91 -3.44 7.78
CA HIS A 97 1.78 -3.86 8.61
C HIS A 97 2.24 -4.48 9.94
N ALA A 98 2.70 -3.66 10.87
CA ALA A 98 3.20 -4.10 12.16
C ALA A 98 2.87 -3.10 13.27
N THR A 99 2.41 -3.61 14.43
CA THR A 99 2.01 -2.77 15.57
C THR A 99 3.17 -1.92 16.06
N TYR A 100 4.37 -2.49 16.17
CA TYR A 100 5.54 -1.73 16.61
C TYR A 100 5.86 -0.54 15.68
N ALA A 101 5.67 -0.70 14.36
CA ALA A 101 5.93 0.36 13.39
C ALA A 101 4.96 1.54 13.57
N SER A 102 3.66 1.26 13.73
CA SER A 102 2.66 2.29 13.97
C SER A 102 2.88 3.01 15.29
N TYR A 103 3.24 2.30 16.37
CA TYR A 103 3.55 2.92 17.66
C TYR A 103 4.81 3.79 17.59
N ALA A 104 5.88 3.32 16.93
CA ALA A 104 7.08 4.11 16.71
C ALA A 104 6.79 5.39 15.91
N ALA A 105 5.95 5.30 14.88
CA ALA A 105 5.51 6.47 14.12
C ALA A 105 4.72 7.46 15.00
N VAL A 106 3.81 6.98 15.85
CA VAL A 106 3.06 7.83 16.79
C VAL A 106 4.01 8.52 17.79
N ASP A 107 4.98 7.79 18.36
CA ASP A 107 5.96 8.36 19.29
C ASP A 107 6.82 9.44 18.60
N PHE A 108 7.21 9.21 17.35
CA PHE A 108 7.91 10.21 16.55
C PHE A 108 7.03 11.45 16.28
N LEU A 109 5.77 11.23 15.89
CA LEU A 109 4.83 12.33 15.62
C LEU A 109 4.54 13.17 16.86
N GLN A 110 4.46 12.56 18.05
CA GLN A 110 4.29 13.30 19.31
C GLN A 110 5.45 14.25 19.58
N GLN A 111 6.68 13.85 19.21
CA GLN A 111 7.86 14.72 19.32
C GLN A 111 7.84 15.80 18.23
N ALA A 112 7.55 15.43 16.99
CA ALA A 112 7.51 16.34 15.85
C ALA A 112 6.35 17.36 15.93
N ALA A 113 5.25 17.02 16.59
CA ALA A 113 4.10 17.93 16.80
C ALA A 113 4.41 19.13 17.71
N ARG A 114 5.56 19.14 18.37
CA ARG A 114 6.07 20.33 19.09
C ARG A 114 6.59 21.42 18.16
N SER A 115 6.81 21.12 16.90
CA SER A 115 7.19 22.06 15.86
C SER A 115 5.96 22.87 15.40
N GLU A 116 6.15 24.13 15.02
CA GLU A 116 5.07 25.00 14.54
C GLU A 116 4.43 24.50 13.22
N GLN A 117 5.16 23.69 12.46
CA GLN A 117 4.69 23.17 11.16
C GLN A 117 5.07 21.71 11.03
N LEU A 118 4.07 20.84 10.97
CA LEU A 118 4.21 19.41 10.71
C LEU A 118 3.20 19.00 9.64
N ARG A 119 3.70 18.45 8.53
CA ARG A 119 2.90 17.66 7.59
C ARG A 119 3.48 16.26 7.53
N ALA A 120 2.65 15.27 7.79
CA ALA A 120 3.07 13.88 7.73
C ALA A 120 2.06 13.06 6.91
N HIS A 121 2.58 12.26 5.98
CA HIS A 121 1.82 11.26 5.24
C HIS A 121 2.35 9.89 5.65
N ILE A 122 1.52 9.13 6.32
CA ILE A 122 1.85 7.78 6.75
C ILE A 122 0.94 6.82 6.02
N ARG A 123 1.54 5.81 5.40
CA ARG A 123 0.85 4.74 4.70
C ARG A 123 1.33 3.41 5.24
N GLU A 124 0.42 2.44 5.33
CA GLU A 124 0.80 1.05 5.57
C GLU A 124 0.71 0.27 4.25
N SER A 125 1.71 -0.58 3.96
CA SER A 125 1.70 -1.48 2.81
C SER A 125 2.66 -2.65 2.97
N GLY A 126 2.59 -3.63 2.06
CA GLY A 126 3.57 -4.70 1.92
C GLY A 126 4.93 -4.17 1.43
N ALA A 127 5.98 -4.97 1.61
CA ALA A 127 7.36 -4.52 1.35
C ALA A 127 7.62 -4.11 -0.11
N ILE A 128 7.06 -4.84 -1.08
CA ILE A 128 7.24 -4.53 -2.52
C ILE A 128 6.55 -3.24 -2.89
N GLU A 129 5.31 -3.05 -2.44
CA GLU A 129 4.55 -1.83 -2.71
C GLU A 129 5.21 -0.62 -2.02
N ALA A 130 5.76 -0.81 -0.81
CA ALA A 130 6.48 0.22 -0.09
C ALA A 130 7.70 0.74 -0.87
N LEU A 131 8.43 -0.15 -1.56
CA LEU A 131 9.52 0.24 -2.46
C LEU A 131 9.03 1.03 -3.67
N ASP A 132 7.87 0.69 -4.24
CA ASP A 132 7.28 1.46 -5.34
C ASP A 132 6.88 2.88 -4.88
N PHE A 133 6.35 3.03 -3.66
CA PHE A 133 6.05 4.34 -3.09
C PHE A 133 7.29 5.23 -2.97
N VAL A 134 8.42 4.67 -2.49
CA VAL A 134 9.67 5.43 -2.38
C VAL A 134 10.25 5.76 -3.75
N LEU A 135 10.27 4.80 -4.68
CA LEU A 135 10.90 4.98 -5.98
C LEU A 135 10.10 5.85 -6.94
N ARG A 136 8.77 5.86 -6.83
CA ARG A 136 7.90 6.41 -7.89
C ARG A 136 6.85 7.39 -7.41
N GLN A 137 6.60 7.46 -6.11
CA GLN A 137 5.49 8.26 -5.57
C GLN A 137 5.95 9.31 -4.53
N GLY A 138 7.26 9.60 -4.50
CA GLY A 138 7.83 10.69 -3.69
C GLY A 138 7.78 10.45 -2.18
N TYR A 139 7.72 9.19 -1.73
CA TYR A 139 7.90 8.87 -0.32
C TYR A 139 9.38 8.92 0.05
N HIS A 140 9.70 9.49 1.22
CA HIS A 140 11.07 9.74 1.64
C HIS A 140 11.73 8.50 2.20
N MET A 141 10.96 7.61 2.83
CA MET A 141 11.45 6.37 3.43
C MET A 141 10.34 5.33 3.56
N ALA A 142 10.75 4.08 3.63
CA ALA A 142 9.87 2.96 3.92
C ALA A 142 10.49 2.05 4.98
N LEU A 143 9.65 1.55 5.88
CA LEU A 143 10.00 0.45 6.78
C LEU A 143 9.53 -0.85 6.12
N LEU A 144 10.49 -1.69 5.73
CA LEU A 144 10.24 -2.97 5.10
C LEU A 144 10.26 -4.09 6.13
N ARG A 145 9.39 -5.08 5.95
CA ARG A 145 9.43 -6.33 6.68
C ARG A 145 9.36 -7.48 5.69
N TYR A 146 10.31 -8.37 5.78
CA TYR A 146 10.43 -9.54 4.91
C TYR A 146 11.01 -10.72 5.69
N ALA A 147 10.88 -11.92 5.15
CA ALA A 147 11.48 -13.12 5.74
C ALA A 147 13.01 -13.06 5.58
N ALA A 148 13.76 -13.61 6.55
CA ALA A 148 15.22 -13.58 6.52
C ALA A 148 15.80 -14.20 5.23
N GLU A 149 15.13 -15.19 4.68
CA GLU A 149 15.53 -15.84 3.42
C GLU A 149 15.38 -14.93 2.19
N ASP A 150 14.56 -13.90 2.26
CA ASP A 150 14.33 -12.93 1.19
C ASP A 150 15.27 -11.71 1.28
N GLU A 151 16.14 -11.65 2.30
CA GLU A 151 17.04 -10.51 2.53
C GLU A 151 17.88 -10.19 1.30
N ASP A 152 18.48 -11.20 0.67
CA ASP A 152 19.29 -11.04 -0.53
C ASP A 152 18.52 -10.42 -1.70
N TYR A 153 17.23 -10.71 -1.83
CA TYR A 153 16.38 -10.11 -2.85
C TYR A 153 16.22 -8.61 -2.61
N TYR A 154 15.86 -8.21 -1.38
CA TYR A 154 15.65 -6.82 -1.03
C TYR A 154 16.95 -6.00 -1.06
N LEU A 155 18.07 -6.57 -0.61
CA LEU A 155 19.39 -5.95 -0.71
C LEU A 155 19.76 -5.64 -2.16
N ARG A 156 19.67 -6.62 -3.05
CA ARG A 156 19.95 -6.43 -4.48
C ARG A 156 18.98 -5.45 -5.13
N TYR A 157 17.71 -5.49 -4.75
CA TYR A 157 16.72 -4.57 -5.28
C TYR A 157 17.05 -3.13 -4.88
N CYS A 158 17.33 -2.86 -3.61
CA CYS A 158 17.72 -1.53 -3.12
C CYS A 158 18.98 -1.02 -3.78
N GLN A 159 20.03 -1.85 -3.90
CA GLN A 159 21.29 -1.49 -4.58
C GLN A 159 21.07 -1.09 -6.04
N ARG A 160 20.28 -1.87 -6.80
CA ARG A 160 19.99 -1.58 -8.21
C ARG A 160 19.27 -0.24 -8.41
N HIS A 161 18.50 0.20 -7.43
CA HIS A 161 17.72 1.42 -7.50
C HIS A 161 18.33 2.59 -6.71
N GLY A 162 19.57 2.43 -6.18
CA GLY A 162 20.27 3.48 -5.45
C GLY A 162 19.65 3.83 -4.10
N LEU A 163 18.88 2.92 -3.50
CA LEU A 163 18.27 3.12 -2.18
C LEU A 163 19.28 2.75 -1.09
N ARG A 164 19.38 3.61 -0.06
CA ARG A 164 20.09 3.28 1.18
C ARG A 164 19.20 2.40 2.04
N GLN A 165 19.77 1.33 2.57
CA GLN A 165 19.09 0.39 3.47
C GLN A 165 19.86 0.28 4.78
N GLU A 166 19.11 0.21 5.88
CA GLU A 166 19.64 -0.04 7.23
C GLU A 166 18.80 -1.13 7.91
N PRO A 167 19.37 -2.25 8.34
CA PRO A 167 18.66 -3.22 9.15
C PRO A 167 18.37 -2.64 10.53
N ILE A 168 17.15 -2.83 11.02
CA ILE A 168 16.70 -2.28 12.31
C ILE A 168 16.65 -3.38 13.36
N MET A 169 16.02 -4.50 13.04
CA MET A 169 15.83 -5.61 13.96
C MET A 169 15.49 -6.91 13.22
N GLU A 170 15.86 -8.00 13.82
CA GLU A 170 15.41 -9.34 13.47
C GLU A 170 14.54 -9.89 14.61
N PHE A 171 13.48 -10.62 14.27
CA PHE A 171 12.57 -11.20 15.28
C PHE A 171 11.91 -12.47 14.76
N SER A 172 11.47 -13.31 15.70
CA SER A 172 10.60 -14.44 15.41
C SER A 172 9.13 -14.04 15.58
N TYR A 173 8.26 -14.62 14.75
CA TYR A 173 6.83 -14.41 14.89
C TYR A 173 6.29 -15.03 16.17
N LEU A 174 5.28 -14.39 16.73
CA LEU A 174 4.53 -14.83 17.89
C LEU A 174 3.13 -15.23 17.45
N LEU A 175 2.59 -16.27 18.04
CA LEU A 175 1.20 -16.66 17.88
C LEU A 175 0.33 -15.75 18.73
N LEU A 176 -0.58 -15.02 18.10
CA LEU A 176 -1.53 -14.14 18.75
C LEU A 176 -2.94 -14.72 18.63
N THR A 177 -3.67 -14.74 19.72
CA THR A 177 -5.05 -15.21 19.81
C THR A 177 -5.83 -14.45 20.87
N SER A 178 -7.16 -14.58 20.91
CA SER A 178 -7.98 -14.04 21.98
C SER A 178 -7.64 -14.67 23.33
N GLN A 179 -7.83 -13.93 24.43
CA GLN A 179 -7.73 -14.45 25.79
C GLN A 179 -8.76 -15.57 26.06
N ASP A 180 -9.90 -15.55 25.37
CA ASP A 180 -10.96 -16.55 25.46
C ASP A 180 -10.67 -17.80 24.63
N SER A 181 -9.60 -17.78 23.82
CA SER A 181 -9.20 -18.93 23.00
C SER A 181 -8.69 -20.09 23.86
N PRO A 182 -9.03 -21.35 23.51
CA PRO A 182 -8.37 -22.51 24.12
C PRO A 182 -6.84 -22.51 23.97
N LEU A 183 -6.30 -21.84 22.93
CA LEU A 183 -4.85 -21.69 22.71
C LEU A 183 -4.19 -20.80 23.76
N ALA A 184 -4.90 -19.82 24.32
CA ALA A 184 -4.35 -18.90 25.32
C ALA A 184 -3.95 -19.58 26.64
N ARG A 185 -4.50 -20.77 26.90
CA ARG A 185 -4.30 -21.53 28.15
C ARG A 185 -3.28 -22.63 28.03
N ARG A 186 -2.65 -22.80 26.88
CA ARG A 186 -1.67 -23.88 26.65
C ARG A 186 -0.50 -23.37 25.81
N GLN A 187 0.62 -24.02 25.91
CA GLN A 187 1.75 -23.79 25.04
C GLN A 187 1.62 -24.69 23.80
N VAL A 188 1.55 -24.09 22.62
CA VAL A 188 1.57 -24.82 21.35
C VAL A 188 2.98 -25.35 21.12
N GLN A 189 3.13 -26.66 21.00
CA GLN A 189 4.43 -27.32 20.79
C GLN A 189 4.63 -27.74 19.33
N ASN A 190 3.54 -27.98 18.60
CA ASN A 190 3.56 -28.41 17.22
C ASN A 190 2.52 -27.62 16.41
N LEU A 191 2.85 -27.27 15.17
CA LEU A 191 1.95 -26.57 14.25
C LEU A 191 0.68 -27.38 13.93
N ASP A 192 0.75 -28.71 13.97
CA ASP A 192 -0.41 -29.58 13.76
C ASP A 192 -1.56 -29.33 14.76
N GLU A 193 -1.25 -28.79 15.93
CA GLU A 193 -2.24 -28.41 16.94
C GLU A 193 -3.12 -27.23 16.51
N LEU A 194 -2.70 -26.50 15.47
CA LEU A 194 -3.44 -25.38 14.91
C LEU A 194 -4.38 -25.77 13.77
N ASN A 195 -4.38 -27.03 13.32
CA ASN A 195 -5.19 -27.52 12.22
C ASN A 195 -6.71 -27.28 12.38
N ASP A 196 -7.19 -27.30 13.64
CA ASP A 196 -8.60 -27.06 13.97
C ASP A 196 -8.94 -25.57 14.15
N TYR A 197 -7.94 -24.69 14.08
CA TYR A 197 -8.10 -23.26 14.27
C TYR A 197 -8.11 -22.53 12.92
N ILE A 198 -8.55 -21.28 12.94
CA ILE A 198 -8.67 -20.44 11.74
C ILE A 198 -7.50 -19.45 11.74
N GLU A 199 -6.68 -19.51 10.71
CA GLU A 199 -5.59 -18.56 10.50
C GLU A 199 -6.11 -17.27 9.90
N VAL A 200 -5.79 -16.12 10.54
CA VAL A 200 -6.10 -14.79 10.02
C VAL A 200 -4.82 -14.21 9.42
N LEU A 201 -4.84 -13.97 8.13
CA LEU A 201 -3.70 -13.51 7.32
C LEU A 201 -3.94 -12.12 6.77
N HIS A 202 -2.86 -11.34 6.60
CA HIS A 202 -2.91 -10.13 5.78
C HIS A 202 -2.77 -10.49 4.30
N GLY A 203 -3.62 -9.91 3.44
CA GLY A 203 -3.72 -10.30 2.03
C GLY A 203 -2.53 -9.89 1.15
N ASP A 204 -1.64 -8.99 1.62
CA ASP A 204 -0.56 -8.35 0.81
C ASP A 204 0.83 -8.96 1.07
N THR A 205 0.92 -10.16 1.62
CA THR A 205 2.20 -10.73 2.11
C THR A 205 3.03 -11.46 1.06
N HIS A 206 2.64 -11.45 -0.22
CA HIS A 206 3.28 -12.26 -1.26
C HIS A 206 4.27 -11.49 -2.12
N LEU A 207 5.40 -12.13 -2.47
CA LEU A 207 6.30 -11.64 -3.51
C LEU A 207 5.67 -11.85 -4.89
N PRO A 208 5.79 -10.88 -5.81
CA PRO A 208 5.32 -11.06 -7.18
C PRO A 208 6.05 -12.21 -7.89
N GLY A 209 5.30 -13.19 -8.35
CA GLY A 209 5.83 -14.34 -9.11
C GLY A 209 6.26 -15.54 -8.28
N ASP A 210 6.09 -15.52 -6.99
CA ASP A 210 6.34 -16.67 -6.13
C ASP A 210 4.99 -17.23 -5.59
N GLU A 211 4.38 -18.11 -6.38
CA GLU A 211 3.21 -18.88 -5.95
C GLU A 211 3.55 -19.86 -4.80
N SER A 212 4.85 -20.12 -4.57
CA SER A 212 5.32 -21.03 -3.51
C SER A 212 5.43 -20.36 -2.14
N THR A 213 5.43 -19.03 -2.08
CA THR A 213 5.40 -18.26 -0.82
C THR A 213 3.99 -18.15 -0.22
N ALA A 214 3.01 -18.83 -0.78
CA ALA A 214 1.78 -19.13 -0.08
C ALA A 214 2.14 -19.91 1.19
N SER A 215 2.56 -19.14 2.17
CA SER A 215 2.88 -19.50 3.56
C SER A 215 3.75 -20.76 3.72
N ARG A 216 5.03 -20.58 3.93
CA ARG A 216 5.92 -21.57 4.58
C ARG A 216 5.40 -22.11 5.92
N TRP A 217 4.31 -21.53 6.43
CA TRP A 217 3.64 -21.84 7.68
C TRP A 217 2.20 -22.36 7.44
N GLU A 218 1.92 -22.94 6.26
CA GLU A 218 0.59 -23.49 5.94
C GLU A 218 0.21 -24.62 6.88
N VAL A 219 -0.52 -24.29 7.94
CA VAL A 219 -1.05 -25.27 8.86
C VAL A 219 -2.28 -25.94 8.22
N ASN A 220 -3.32 -25.17 7.88
CA ASN A 220 -4.51 -25.67 7.22
C ASN A 220 -5.01 -24.71 6.14
N PRO A 221 -4.78 -24.99 4.85
CA PRO A 221 -5.17 -24.09 3.77
C PRO A 221 -6.68 -23.89 3.63
N ASN A 222 -7.50 -24.78 4.21
CA ASN A 222 -8.96 -24.71 4.14
C ASN A 222 -9.58 -23.89 5.29
N ARG A 223 -8.79 -23.43 6.26
CA ARG A 223 -9.26 -22.67 7.43
C ARG A 223 -8.53 -21.34 7.55
N ARG A 224 -8.79 -20.44 6.60
CA ARG A 224 -8.12 -19.15 6.48
C ARG A 224 -9.07 -18.00 6.24
N ILE A 225 -8.75 -16.85 6.84
CA ILE A 225 -9.40 -15.58 6.59
C ILE A 225 -8.34 -14.60 6.12
N HIS A 226 -8.44 -14.13 4.88
CA HIS A 226 -7.59 -13.09 4.33
C HIS A 226 -8.21 -11.72 4.63
N VAL A 227 -7.43 -10.84 5.26
CA VAL A 227 -7.86 -9.50 5.65
C VAL A 227 -6.88 -8.50 5.05
N TYR A 228 -7.39 -7.43 4.47
CA TYR A 228 -6.59 -6.38 3.85
C TYR A 228 -6.46 -5.13 4.74
N GLU A 229 -7.35 -5.03 5.76
CA GLU A 229 -7.37 -3.92 6.70
C GLU A 229 -7.03 -4.39 8.11
N ARG A 230 -6.02 -3.77 8.71
CA ARG A 230 -5.46 -4.21 10.00
C ARG A 230 -6.45 -4.19 11.16
N CYS A 231 -7.31 -3.17 11.24
CA CYS A 231 -8.33 -3.10 12.29
C CYS A 231 -9.25 -4.31 12.30
N SER A 232 -9.55 -4.88 11.13
CA SER A 232 -10.39 -6.06 11.00
C SER A 232 -9.75 -7.31 11.57
N GLN A 233 -8.41 -7.45 11.52
CA GLN A 233 -7.70 -8.59 12.09
C GLN A 233 -7.92 -8.70 13.60
N PHE A 234 -7.76 -7.62 14.33
CA PHE A 234 -7.96 -7.61 15.80
C PHE A 234 -9.42 -7.86 16.16
N SER A 235 -10.36 -7.24 15.42
CA SER A 235 -11.79 -7.49 15.64
C SER A 235 -12.17 -8.96 15.41
N ILE A 236 -11.60 -9.62 14.43
CA ILE A 236 -11.82 -11.05 14.17
C ILE A 236 -11.27 -11.88 15.34
N LEU A 237 -10.03 -11.62 15.78
CA LEU A 237 -9.45 -12.35 16.91
C LEU A 237 -10.27 -12.21 18.18
N GLN A 238 -10.74 -11.00 18.50
CA GLN A 238 -11.55 -10.75 19.69
C GLN A 238 -12.88 -11.47 19.68
N ASN A 239 -13.53 -11.60 18.52
CA ASN A 239 -14.87 -12.16 18.41
C ASN A 239 -14.91 -13.61 17.91
N LEU A 240 -13.76 -14.18 17.53
CA LEU A 240 -13.64 -15.56 17.07
C LEU A 240 -12.59 -16.32 17.89
N PRO A 241 -12.95 -16.97 19.02
CA PRO A 241 -11.98 -17.62 19.90
C PRO A 241 -11.20 -18.78 19.25
N THR A 242 -11.67 -19.28 18.12
CA THR A 242 -10.97 -20.30 17.32
C THR A 242 -9.99 -19.70 16.29
N ALA A 243 -9.83 -18.39 16.26
CA ALA A 243 -8.90 -17.72 15.35
C ALA A 243 -7.55 -17.45 16.00
N TYR A 244 -6.51 -17.47 15.17
CA TYR A 244 -5.16 -17.04 15.54
C TYR A 244 -4.52 -16.28 14.38
N MET A 245 -3.47 -15.53 14.65
CA MET A 245 -2.60 -14.95 13.63
C MET A 245 -1.14 -14.97 14.07
N TRP A 246 -0.24 -14.92 13.09
CA TRP A 246 1.17 -14.69 13.33
C TRP A 246 1.44 -13.19 13.41
N SER A 247 2.03 -12.75 14.49
CA SER A 247 2.33 -11.35 14.76
C SER A 247 3.81 -11.15 15.02
N SER A 248 4.34 -10.02 14.57
CA SER A 248 5.61 -9.51 15.08
C SER A 248 5.47 -9.16 16.58
N PRO A 249 6.59 -9.08 17.34
CA PRO A 249 6.56 -8.59 18.70
C PRO A 249 5.76 -7.28 18.81
N MET A 250 4.92 -7.19 19.84
CA MET A 250 4.09 -6.00 20.07
C MET A 250 4.52 -5.28 21.33
N PRO A 251 4.49 -3.94 21.36
CA PRO A 251 4.68 -3.19 22.60
C PRO A 251 3.63 -3.59 23.65
N GLN A 252 4.02 -3.70 24.92
CA GLN A 252 3.11 -4.09 26.01
C GLN A 252 1.83 -3.25 26.02
N ARG A 253 1.94 -1.95 25.81
CA ARG A 253 0.79 -1.03 25.70
C ARG A 253 -0.22 -1.35 24.58
N ALA A 254 0.18 -2.18 23.62
CA ALA A 254 -0.71 -2.62 22.54
C ALA A 254 -1.47 -3.92 22.87
N LEU A 255 -1.03 -4.63 23.91
CA LEU A 255 -1.66 -5.85 24.41
C LEU A 255 -2.73 -5.56 25.46
N GLU A 256 -2.75 -4.34 26.00
CA GLU A 256 -3.68 -3.90 27.07
C GLU A 256 -4.95 -3.22 26.52
N GLN A 257 -5.04 -3.03 25.20
CA GLN A 257 -6.21 -2.48 24.48
C GLN A 257 -7.08 -3.58 23.88
#